data_a053451d5d19cf602dfc59e565d6d5f2
#
_entry.id   a053451d5d19cf602dfc59e565d6d5f2
#
_cell.length_a   1.000
_cell.length_b   1.000
_cell.length_c   1.000
_cell.angle_alpha   90.00
_cell.angle_beta   90.00
_cell.angle_gamma   90.00
#
_symmetry.space_group_name_H-M   'P 1'
#
loop_
_entity.id
_entity.type
_entity.pdbx_description
1 polymer ?
#
loop_
_entity_poly.entity_id
_entity_poly.type
_entity_poly.pdbx_seq_one_letter_code
_entity_poly.pdbx_strand_id
1 'polypeptide(L)'
;MKHFAYESAQSVEQASELLRKGDAVLSAGGTDLTGVLKEKLLPNYPRTVVSLKEIPGMNRIAEEADGLHLGAMAILADIASSSVVRSKWPALANAAYSVATPNLRNTATVGGNICQDVRCWYYRYPDSIGGRVNCARKDGHLCYAMMGENRYHSIFGAMKVCQTPCSHGCPANTDIPAY
;
A
#
# COMPACT_ATOMS: atom_id res chain seq x y z
N MET A 1 14.51 -8.41 8.47
CA MET A 1 13.26 -8.22 9.21
C MET A 1 13.50 -8.49 10.69
N LYS A 2 12.93 -7.72 11.62
CA LYS A 2 12.96 -8.07 13.06
C LYS A 2 11.87 -9.11 13.33
N HIS A 3 11.98 -9.82 14.47
CA HIS A 3 10.93 -10.73 14.92
C HIS A 3 9.66 -9.97 15.30
N PHE A 4 8.50 -10.55 14.99
CA PHE A 4 7.18 -10.09 15.40
C PHE A 4 6.26 -11.29 15.60
N ALA A 5 5.24 -11.13 16.43
CA ALA A 5 4.12 -12.08 16.52
C ALA A 5 3.19 -11.89 15.31
N TYR A 6 2.57 -12.98 14.84
CA TYR A 6 1.56 -12.92 13.79
C TYR A 6 0.23 -13.41 14.36
N GLU A 7 -0.79 -12.58 14.27
CA GLU A 7 -2.14 -12.88 14.77
C GLU A 7 -3.16 -12.69 13.66
N SER A 8 -4.13 -13.61 13.55
CA SER A 8 -5.25 -13.51 12.61
C SER A 8 -6.49 -13.01 13.36
N ALA A 9 -6.96 -11.82 13.03
CA ALA A 9 -8.19 -11.27 13.57
C ALA A 9 -9.41 -11.93 12.92
N GLN A 10 -10.42 -12.27 13.72
CA GLN A 10 -11.68 -12.86 13.29
C GLN A 10 -12.79 -11.81 13.14
N SER A 11 -12.57 -10.60 13.68
CA SER A 11 -13.49 -9.47 13.57
C SER A 11 -12.75 -8.13 13.52
N VAL A 12 -13.45 -7.08 13.09
CA VAL A 12 -12.92 -5.71 13.07
C VAL A 12 -12.64 -5.20 14.47
N GLU A 13 -13.51 -5.57 15.44
CA GLU A 13 -13.36 -5.22 16.85
C GLU A 13 -12.08 -5.80 17.43
N GLN A 14 -11.81 -7.09 17.17
CA GLN A 14 -10.58 -7.74 17.60
C GLN A 14 -9.34 -7.08 16.99
N ALA A 15 -9.38 -6.79 15.69
CA ALA A 15 -8.27 -6.09 15.03
C ALA A 15 -8.02 -4.70 15.65
N SER A 16 -9.10 -3.97 15.97
CA SER A 16 -9.03 -2.66 16.64
C SER A 16 -8.47 -2.74 18.04
N GLU A 17 -8.84 -3.76 18.81
CA GLU A 17 -8.30 -3.98 20.17
C GLU A 17 -6.79 -4.26 20.13
N LEU A 18 -6.35 -5.09 19.18
CA LEU A 18 -4.93 -5.38 19.00
C LEU A 18 -4.14 -4.11 18.63
N LEU A 19 -4.69 -3.26 17.76
CA LEU A 19 -4.06 -1.97 17.42
C LEU A 19 -3.97 -1.01 18.59
N ARG A 20 -4.97 -0.97 19.48
CA ARG A 20 -4.96 -0.08 20.66
C ARG A 20 -3.82 -0.38 21.64
N LYS A 21 -3.22 -1.58 21.58
CA LYS A 21 -2.02 -1.91 22.35
C LYS A 21 -0.78 -1.10 21.94
N GLY A 22 -0.81 -0.45 20.77
CA GLY A 22 0.19 0.54 20.33
C GLY A 22 1.44 -0.04 19.68
N ASP A 23 1.58 -1.36 19.59
CA ASP A 23 2.75 -2.03 19.01
C ASP A 23 2.39 -3.02 17.88
N ALA A 24 1.20 -2.87 17.32
CA ALA A 24 0.70 -3.71 16.24
C ALA A 24 0.53 -2.93 14.93
N VAL A 25 0.55 -3.67 13.81
CA VAL A 25 0.25 -3.16 12.47
C VAL A 25 -0.66 -4.13 11.73
N LEU A 26 -1.61 -3.58 10.94
CA LEU A 26 -2.52 -4.40 10.14
C LEU A 26 -1.84 -4.90 8.87
N SER A 27 -2.12 -6.14 8.53
CA SER A 27 -1.71 -6.76 7.27
C SER A 27 -2.94 -7.19 6.47
N ALA A 28 -3.10 -6.60 5.30
CA ALA A 28 -4.07 -7.02 4.28
C ALA A 28 -3.37 -7.92 3.23
N GLY A 29 -3.16 -7.45 2.01
CA GLY A 29 -2.38 -8.17 1.00
C GLY A 29 -0.88 -8.24 1.28
N GLY A 30 -0.36 -7.37 2.13
CA GLY A 30 1.05 -7.35 2.54
C GLY A 30 2.04 -6.83 1.50
N THR A 31 1.59 -6.45 0.31
CA THR A 31 2.44 -6.06 -0.82
C THR A 31 3.28 -4.80 -0.57
N ASP A 32 2.81 -3.89 0.27
CA ASP A 32 3.58 -2.72 0.73
C ASP A 32 4.24 -2.98 2.08
N LEU A 33 3.49 -3.47 3.05
CA LEU A 33 3.95 -3.68 4.43
C LEU A 33 5.19 -4.57 4.50
N THR A 34 5.26 -5.63 3.68
CA THR A 34 6.43 -6.53 3.66
C THR A 34 7.72 -5.78 3.31
N GLY A 35 7.66 -4.88 2.34
CA GLY A 35 8.80 -4.02 1.98
C GLY A 35 9.16 -3.07 3.13
N VAL A 36 8.16 -2.40 3.70
CA VAL A 36 8.34 -1.49 4.84
C VAL A 36 9.02 -2.19 6.03
N LEU A 37 8.62 -3.42 6.35
CA LEU A 37 9.19 -4.20 7.43
C LEU A 37 10.61 -4.72 7.11
N LYS A 38 10.85 -5.14 5.86
CA LYS A 38 12.19 -5.58 5.41
C LYS A 38 13.20 -4.46 5.53
N GLU A 39 12.87 -3.29 5.04
CA GLU A 39 13.73 -2.11 5.03
C GLU A 39 13.74 -1.35 6.36
N LYS A 40 12.97 -1.80 7.36
CA LYS A 40 12.85 -1.20 8.69
C LYS A 40 12.47 0.28 8.64
N LEU A 41 11.58 0.66 7.75
CA LEU A 41 11.21 2.06 7.47
C LEU A 41 10.41 2.72 8.60
N LEU A 42 9.71 1.93 9.42
CA LEU A 42 8.87 2.47 10.50
C LEU A 42 9.73 3.03 11.64
N PRO A 43 9.35 4.19 12.20
CA PRO A 43 10.00 4.77 13.38
C PRO A 43 10.00 3.78 14.54
N ASN A 44 8.84 3.20 14.83
CA ASN A 44 8.64 2.15 15.80
C ASN A 44 8.32 0.85 15.08
N TYR A 45 9.18 -0.16 15.24
CA TYR A 45 8.97 -1.44 14.60
C TYR A 45 7.90 -2.24 15.36
N PRO A 46 6.85 -2.74 14.68
CA PRO A 46 5.75 -3.41 15.35
C PRO A 46 6.22 -4.74 15.98
N ARG A 47 5.66 -5.06 17.14
CA ARG A 47 5.83 -6.36 17.79
C ARG A 47 4.84 -7.39 17.28
N THR A 48 3.70 -6.93 16.76
CA THR A 48 2.63 -7.79 16.26
C THR A 48 2.19 -7.35 14.87
N VAL A 49 2.03 -8.31 13.97
CA VAL A 49 1.38 -8.14 12.67
C VAL A 49 0.03 -8.82 12.70
N VAL A 50 -1.03 -8.04 12.55
CA VAL A 50 -2.41 -8.52 12.62
C VAL A 50 -2.97 -8.72 11.22
N SER A 51 -3.27 -9.95 10.86
CA SER A 51 -3.89 -10.31 9.58
C SER A 51 -5.38 -10.02 9.58
N LEU A 52 -5.87 -9.40 8.51
CA LEU A 52 -7.30 -9.15 8.28
C LEU A 52 -7.96 -10.23 7.39
N LYS A 53 -7.21 -11.24 6.94
CA LYS A 53 -7.67 -12.19 5.91
C LYS A 53 -8.83 -13.07 6.34
N GLU A 54 -8.97 -13.31 7.63
CA GLU A 54 -9.99 -14.21 8.18
C GLU A 54 -11.26 -13.48 8.63
N ILE A 55 -11.30 -12.16 8.50
CA ILE A 55 -12.50 -11.38 8.83
C ILE A 55 -13.54 -11.56 7.72
N PRO A 56 -14.73 -12.11 8.03
CA PRO A 56 -15.74 -12.38 7.02
C PRO A 56 -16.26 -11.11 6.32
N GLY A 57 -16.54 -11.19 5.03
CA GLY A 57 -17.19 -10.12 4.26
C GLY A 57 -16.29 -8.95 3.85
N MET A 58 -15.05 -8.89 4.33
CA MET A 58 -14.14 -7.79 4.01
C MET A 58 -13.64 -7.78 2.55
N ASN A 59 -13.89 -8.81 1.77
CA ASN A 59 -13.53 -8.89 0.35
C ASN A 59 -14.69 -8.64 -0.62
N ARG A 60 -15.88 -8.25 -0.10
CA ARG A 60 -17.09 -8.06 -0.90
C ARG A 60 -16.94 -6.89 -1.86
N ILE A 61 -17.43 -7.07 -3.09
CA ILE A 61 -17.66 -6.01 -4.09
C ILE A 61 -19.17 -6.04 -4.39
N ALA A 62 -19.88 -5.01 -4.01
CA ALA A 62 -21.33 -4.96 -4.18
C ALA A 62 -21.80 -3.56 -4.57
N GLU A 63 -22.80 -3.51 -5.46
CA GLU A 63 -23.57 -2.32 -5.71
C GLU A 63 -24.79 -2.33 -4.77
N GLU A 64 -25.02 -1.22 -4.09
CA GLU A 64 -26.16 -0.99 -3.22
C GLU A 64 -26.87 0.29 -3.63
N ALA A 65 -27.98 0.63 -2.98
CA ALA A 65 -28.80 1.78 -3.37
C ALA A 65 -28.08 3.13 -3.25
N ASP A 66 -27.11 3.23 -2.36
CA ASP A 66 -26.30 4.41 -2.08
C ASP A 66 -24.96 4.44 -2.84
N GLY A 67 -24.60 3.35 -3.55
CA GLY A 67 -23.39 3.33 -4.35
C GLY A 67 -22.66 2.00 -4.40
N LEU A 68 -21.35 2.07 -4.68
CA LEU A 68 -20.46 0.92 -4.72
C LEU A 68 -19.83 0.68 -3.35
N HIS A 69 -20.09 -0.48 -2.78
CA HIS A 69 -19.46 -0.94 -1.54
C HIS A 69 -18.31 -1.88 -1.84
N LEU A 70 -17.13 -1.48 -1.37
CA LEU A 70 -15.89 -2.26 -1.48
C LEU A 70 -15.38 -2.64 -0.09
N GLY A 71 -15.30 -3.92 0.18
CA GLY A 71 -14.63 -4.40 1.37
C GLY A 71 -13.12 -4.12 1.30
N ALA A 72 -12.52 -3.76 2.42
CA ALA A 72 -11.10 -3.38 2.48
C ALA A 72 -10.14 -4.48 1.99
N MET A 73 -10.58 -5.74 2.02
CA MET A 73 -9.83 -6.91 1.53
C MET A 73 -10.16 -7.26 0.07
N ALA A 74 -11.02 -6.49 -0.63
CA ALA A 74 -11.26 -6.69 -2.06
C ALA A 74 -9.94 -6.51 -2.84
N ILE A 75 -9.62 -7.51 -3.65
CA ILE A 75 -8.36 -7.56 -4.41
C ILE A 75 -8.45 -6.61 -5.60
N LEU A 76 -7.36 -5.90 -5.90
CA LEU A 76 -7.34 -4.94 -7.01
C LEU A 76 -7.62 -5.57 -8.36
N ALA A 77 -7.20 -6.81 -8.58
CA ALA A 77 -7.52 -7.56 -9.81
C ALA A 77 -9.02 -7.80 -9.95
N ASP A 78 -9.70 -8.14 -8.86
CA ASP A 78 -11.15 -8.38 -8.85
C ASP A 78 -11.93 -7.08 -9.11
N ILE A 79 -11.50 -5.97 -8.53
CA ILE A 79 -12.08 -4.64 -8.79
C ILE A 79 -11.92 -4.27 -10.27
N ALA A 80 -10.72 -4.46 -10.82
CA ALA A 80 -10.41 -4.14 -12.21
C ALA A 80 -11.19 -5.00 -13.22
N SER A 81 -11.49 -6.25 -12.87
CA SER A 81 -12.21 -7.20 -13.74
C SER A 81 -13.72 -7.24 -13.53
N SER A 82 -14.22 -6.68 -12.43
CA SER A 82 -15.64 -6.67 -12.09
C SER A 82 -16.48 -5.99 -13.17
N SER A 83 -17.47 -6.70 -13.72
CA SER A 83 -18.38 -6.17 -14.74
C SER A 83 -19.17 -4.95 -14.25
N VAL A 84 -19.59 -4.99 -12.98
CA VAL A 84 -20.31 -3.90 -12.33
C VAL A 84 -19.42 -2.65 -12.21
N VAL A 85 -18.19 -2.82 -11.73
CA VAL A 85 -17.26 -1.70 -11.57
C VAL A 85 -16.87 -1.12 -12.94
N ARG A 86 -16.59 -1.99 -13.92
CA ARG A 86 -16.22 -1.55 -15.27
C ARG A 86 -17.34 -0.77 -15.98
N SER A 87 -18.59 -1.15 -15.78
CA SER A 87 -19.73 -0.49 -16.45
C SER A 87 -20.13 0.83 -15.81
N LYS A 88 -20.13 0.89 -14.47
CA LYS A 88 -20.65 2.05 -13.73
C LYS A 88 -19.57 2.96 -13.16
N TRP A 89 -18.40 2.42 -12.85
CA TRP A 89 -17.26 3.14 -12.29
C TRP A 89 -15.96 2.86 -13.06
N PRO A 90 -15.90 3.11 -14.38
CA PRO A 90 -14.77 2.75 -15.24
C PRO A 90 -13.45 3.41 -14.80
N ALA A 91 -13.51 4.61 -14.23
CA ALA A 91 -12.32 5.27 -13.69
C ALA A 91 -11.67 4.48 -12.54
N LEU A 92 -12.50 3.88 -11.67
CA LEU A 92 -12.01 3.03 -10.58
C LEU A 92 -11.42 1.72 -11.11
N ALA A 93 -12.09 1.08 -12.08
CA ALA A 93 -11.57 -0.15 -12.71
C ALA A 93 -10.21 0.11 -13.36
N ASN A 94 -10.08 1.20 -14.12
CA ASN A 94 -8.82 1.60 -14.76
C ASN A 94 -7.73 1.94 -13.73
N ALA A 95 -8.09 2.65 -12.66
CA ALA A 95 -7.15 2.96 -11.57
C ALA A 95 -6.64 1.67 -10.91
N ALA A 96 -7.52 0.73 -10.58
CA ALA A 96 -7.13 -0.56 -10.02
C ALA A 96 -6.24 -1.37 -10.99
N TYR A 97 -6.57 -1.37 -12.28
CA TYR A 97 -5.78 -2.03 -13.31
C TYR A 97 -4.38 -1.43 -13.48
N SER A 98 -4.23 -0.12 -13.30
CA SER A 98 -2.94 0.58 -13.47
C SER A 98 -1.96 0.37 -12.31
N VAL A 99 -2.40 -0.26 -11.19
CA VAL A 99 -1.53 -0.48 -10.04
C VAL A 99 -0.53 -1.60 -10.33
N ALA A 100 0.76 -1.28 -10.24
CA ALA A 100 1.89 -2.23 -10.25
C ALA A 100 1.77 -3.30 -11.38
N THR A 101 1.99 -4.57 -11.05
CA THR A 101 1.96 -5.71 -11.98
C THR A 101 0.74 -6.60 -11.72
N PRO A 102 0.33 -7.48 -12.65
CA PRO A 102 -0.75 -8.44 -12.43
C PRO A 102 -0.56 -9.27 -11.16
N ASN A 103 0.65 -9.79 -10.94
CA ASN A 103 0.95 -10.60 -9.74
C ASN A 103 0.75 -9.82 -8.44
N LEU A 104 1.11 -8.55 -8.41
CA LEU A 104 0.87 -7.70 -7.25
C LEU A 104 -0.63 -7.40 -7.09
N ARG A 105 -1.36 -7.12 -8.16
CA ARG A 105 -2.80 -6.86 -8.11
C ARG A 105 -3.60 -8.06 -7.62
N ASN A 106 -3.15 -9.28 -7.89
CA ASN A 106 -3.77 -10.52 -7.42
C ASN A 106 -3.64 -10.74 -5.90
N THR A 107 -2.84 -9.93 -5.22
CA THR A 107 -2.63 -10.00 -3.77
C THR A 107 -2.95 -8.67 -3.08
N ALA A 108 -2.67 -7.56 -3.74
CA ALA A 108 -2.93 -6.22 -3.21
C ALA A 108 -4.43 -5.98 -3.07
N THR A 109 -4.83 -5.41 -1.94
CA THR A 109 -6.22 -5.08 -1.61
C THR A 109 -6.47 -3.59 -1.70
N VAL A 110 -7.72 -3.18 -1.90
CA VAL A 110 -8.08 -1.76 -1.95
C VAL A 110 -7.76 -1.06 -0.63
N GLY A 111 -8.09 -1.66 0.51
CA GLY A 111 -7.77 -1.08 1.83
C GLY A 111 -6.26 -0.94 2.03
N GLY A 112 -5.48 -1.99 1.72
CA GLY A 112 -4.03 -1.95 1.79
C GLY A 112 -3.41 -0.91 0.83
N ASN A 113 -4.02 -0.68 -0.33
CA ASN A 113 -3.57 0.33 -1.28
C ASN A 113 -3.82 1.76 -0.78
N ILE A 114 -5.02 2.02 -0.25
CA ILE A 114 -5.38 3.35 0.28
C ILE A 114 -4.60 3.68 1.55
N CYS A 115 -4.42 2.69 2.43
CA CYS A 115 -3.74 2.84 3.71
C CYS A 115 -2.23 2.53 3.65
N GLN A 116 -1.65 2.38 2.45
CA GLN A 116 -0.21 2.14 2.32
C GLN A 116 0.60 3.28 2.92
N ASP A 117 1.81 2.97 3.35
CA ASP A 117 2.71 3.96 3.92
C ASP A 117 3.20 4.96 2.86
N VAL A 118 3.71 6.10 3.32
CA VAL A 118 4.16 7.21 2.47
C VAL A 118 5.12 6.75 1.37
N ARG A 119 4.87 7.17 0.14
CA ARG A 119 5.66 6.77 -1.05
C ARG A 119 6.80 7.74 -1.38
N CYS A 120 7.09 8.70 -0.51
CA CYS A 120 8.22 9.61 -0.64
C CYS A 120 9.55 8.84 -0.60
N TRP A 121 10.43 9.09 -1.55
CA TRP A 121 11.74 8.41 -1.63
C TRP A 121 12.62 8.70 -0.41
N TYR A 122 12.59 9.92 0.10
CA TYR A 122 13.33 10.26 1.33
C TYR A 122 12.79 9.53 2.55
N TYR A 123 11.47 9.41 2.66
CA TYR A 123 10.84 8.64 3.71
C TYR A 123 11.20 7.14 3.62
N ARG A 124 11.21 6.60 2.39
CA ARG A 124 11.51 5.18 2.12
C ARG A 124 13.00 4.88 1.98
N TYR A 125 13.86 5.84 2.24
CA TYR A 125 15.29 5.60 2.23
C TYR A 125 15.65 4.56 3.30
N PRO A 126 16.33 3.45 2.93
CA PRO A 126 16.63 2.37 3.87
C PRO A 126 17.62 2.82 4.95
N ASP A 127 17.30 2.59 6.21
CA ASP A 127 18.19 2.90 7.33
C ASP A 127 19.52 2.12 7.27
N SER A 128 19.54 1.00 6.53
CA SER A 128 20.74 0.19 6.29
C SER A 128 21.77 0.86 5.37
N ILE A 129 21.36 1.91 4.63
CA ILE A 129 22.22 2.64 3.69
C ILE A 129 22.44 4.05 4.22
N GLY A 130 23.44 4.27 5.08
CA GLY A 130 23.78 5.60 5.57
C GLY A 130 23.02 6.09 6.80
N GLY A 131 22.24 5.24 7.44
CA GLY A 131 21.54 5.54 8.69
C GLY A 131 20.16 6.20 8.50
N ARG A 132 19.50 6.47 9.63
CA ARG A 132 18.14 6.99 9.67
C ARG A 132 18.09 8.43 9.15
N VAL A 133 17.23 8.66 8.17
CA VAL A 133 17.00 10.01 7.63
C VAL A 133 16.23 10.86 8.65
N ASN A 134 16.66 12.10 8.87
CA ASN A 134 15.98 13.05 9.75
C ASN A 134 14.72 13.59 9.07
N CYS A 135 13.70 12.73 8.93
CA CYS A 135 12.45 13.03 8.28
C CYS A 135 11.36 13.32 9.32
N ALA A 136 10.60 14.41 9.15
CA ALA A 136 9.52 14.79 10.06
C ALA A 136 8.45 13.71 10.26
N ARG A 137 8.29 12.80 9.27
CA ARG A 137 7.41 11.62 9.40
C ARG A 137 8.06 10.39 10.06
N LYS A 138 9.33 10.51 10.46
CA LYS A 138 10.11 9.50 11.18
C LYS A 138 10.69 10.08 12.47
N ASP A 139 9.92 10.89 13.17
CA ASP A 139 10.32 11.60 14.41
C ASP A 139 11.52 12.54 14.22
N GLY A 140 11.77 12.98 13.00
CA GLY A 140 12.77 14.01 12.68
C GLY A 140 12.15 15.40 12.56
N HIS A 141 12.94 16.37 12.11
CA HIS A 141 12.53 17.77 12.07
C HIS A 141 12.58 18.38 10.66
N LEU A 142 13.04 17.63 9.66
CA LEU A 142 13.27 18.14 8.30
C LEU A 142 12.33 17.48 7.28
N CYS A 143 12.07 18.20 6.19
CA CYS A 143 11.49 17.64 4.99
C CYS A 143 12.48 17.81 3.84
N TYR A 144 13.19 16.75 3.50
CA TYR A 144 14.19 16.78 2.43
C TYR A 144 13.60 17.12 1.06
N ALA A 145 12.32 16.79 0.83
CA ALA A 145 11.65 17.14 -0.41
C ALA A 145 11.38 18.63 -0.56
N MET A 146 11.20 19.36 0.54
CA MET A 146 11.06 20.82 0.51
C MET A 146 12.41 21.52 0.30
N MET A 147 13.47 20.94 0.85
CA MET A 147 14.83 21.51 0.79
C MET A 147 15.59 21.05 -0.47
N GLY A 148 15.16 19.99 -1.11
CA GLY A 148 15.81 19.33 -2.23
C GLY A 148 14.87 19.03 -3.38
N GLU A 149 14.87 17.78 -3.85
CA GLU A 149 14.10 17.33 -5.02
C GLU A 149 12.64 17.04 -4.68
N ASN A 150 11.79 18.05 -4.74
CA ASN A 150 10.35 17.96 -4.44
C ASN A 150 9.63 16.87 -5.25
N ARG A 151 10.11 16.56 -6.46
CA ARG A 151 9.56 15.50 -7.34
C ARG A 151 9.49 14.12 -6.68
N TYR A 152 10.28 13.84 -5.67
CA TYR A 152 10.30 12.57 -4.95
C TYR A 152 9.43 12.55 -3.71
N HIS A 153 8.67 13.62 -3.45
CA HIS A 153 7.93 13.81 -2.20
C HIS A 153 6.72 12.88 -2.07
N SER A 154 5.88 12.81 -3.10
CA SER A 154 4.67 11.99 -3.07
C SER A 154 4.08 11.80 -4.47
N ILE A 155 3.06 10.93 -4.57
CA ILE A 155 2.28 10.76 -5.81
C ILE A 155 1.54 12.03 -6.25
N PHE A 156 1.30 12.96 -5.34
CA PHE A 156 0.73 14.29 -5.62
C PHE A 156 1.80 15.35 -5.89
N GLY A 157 3.07 14.99 -5.76
CA GLY A 157 4.20 15.85 -6.08
C GLY A 157 4.32 16.12 -7.58
N ALA A 158 5.01 17.21 -7.90
CA ALA A 158 4.98 17.89 -9.18
C ALA A 158 5.50 17.10 -10.40
N MET A 159 5.97 15.87 -10.28
CA MET A 159 6.38 15.11 -11.46
C MET A 159 5.42 14.00 -11.79
N LYS A 160 4.72 14.21 -12.89
CA LYS A 160 4.05 13.17 -13.69
C LYS A 160 5.06 12.21 -14.34
N VAL A 161 5.99 11.67 -13.60
CA VAL A 161 6.74 10.53 -14.09
C VAL A 161 5.92 9.31 -13.68
N CYS A 162 4.85 9.13 -14.41
CA CYS A 162 3.95 7.99 -14.22
C CYS A 162 4.48 6.71 -14.86
N GLN A 163 5.69 6.72 -15.37
CA GLN A 163 6.32 5.51 -15.86
C GLN A 163 7.14 4.91 -14.73
N THR A 164 6.83 3.67 -14.39
CA THR A 164 7.65 2.94 -13.43
C THR A 164 9.07 2.85 -13.96
N PRO A 165 10.10 2.86 -13.11
CA PRO A 165 11.48 2.67 -13.56
C PRO A 165 11.66 1.43 -14.44
N CYS A 166 10.85 0.39 -14.19
CA CYS A 166 10.85 -0.84 -14.99
C CYS A 166 10.43 -0.60 -16.45
N SER A 167 9.37 0.18 -16.69
CA SER A 167 8.92 0.49 -18.06
C SER A 167 9.85 1.50 -18.74
N HIS A 168 10.31 2.50 -17.99
CA HIS A 168 11.13 3.58 -18.56
C HIS A 168 12.57 3.17 -18.82
N GLY A 169 13.12 2.30 -17.98
CA GLY A 169 14.50 1.82 -18.10
C GLY A 169 14.65 0.50 -18.83
N CYS A 170 13.57 -0.09 -19.34
CA CYS A 170 13.64 -1.36 -20.07
C CYS A 170 14.26 -1.17 -21.45
N PRO A 171 15.42 -1.81 -21.77
CA PRO A 171 16.04 -1.69 -23.09
C PRO A 171 15.17 -2.24 -24.22
N ALA A 172 14.25 -3.17 -23.90
CA ALA A 172 13.29 -3.74 -24.85
C ALA A 172 12.00 -2.92 -24.97
N ASN A 173 11.90 -1.79 -24.25
CA ASN A 173 10.70 -0.93 -24.17
C ASN A 173 9.43 -1.71 -23.79
N THR A 174 9.58 -2.71 -22.92
CA THR A 174 8.48 -3.57 -22.47
C THR A 174 7.68 -2.87 -21.41
N ASP A 175 6.36 -2.76 -21.58
CA ASP A 175 5.46 -2.28 -20.54
C ASP A 175 5.25 -3.36 -19.47
N ILE A 176 6.22 -3.48 -18.55
CA ILE A 176 6.20 -4.51 -17.50
C ILE A 176 4.96 -4.44 -16.61
N PRO A 177 4.40 -3.25 -16.27
CA PRO A 177 3.15 -3.17 -15.54
C PRO A 177 1.93 -3.73 -16.29
N ALA A 178 1.99 -3.85 -17.60
CA ALA A 178 0.90 -4.40 -18.42
C ALA A 178 0.89 -5.94 -18.46
N TYR A 179 2.01 -6.59 -18.11
CA TYR A 179 2.12 -8.03 -17.97
C TYR A 179 1.67 -8.46 -16.59
#